data_b1feaba584da01145a95914b9c5d5e28
#
_entry.id   b1feaba584da01145a95914b9c5d5e28
#
_cell.length_a   1.000
_cell.length_b   1.000
_cell.length_c   1.000
_cell.angle_alpha   90.00
_cell.angle_beta   90.00
_cell.angle_gamma   90.00
#
_symmetry.space_group_name_H-M   'P 1'
#
loop_
_entity.id
_entity.type
_entity.pdbx_description
1 polymer ?
#
loop_
_entity_poly.entity_id
_entity_poly.type
_entity_poly.pdbx_seq_one_letter_code
_entity_poly.pdbx_strand_id
1 'polypeptide(L)'
;MIFKPKNSPYNLDNKGVYSAWREQKLALYPATAEDLLVTLSGDPNTAGDEYAAMQERLADFNMVVYAHRPIEADEPMASKKFLNTLIRRFGLLRLDAHQCADDDSISLLSVAEGGERKRYIPYSNRAISWHTDGYYNTPDHQIRGMGLHCIHPAA
;
A
#
# COMPACT_ATOMS: atom_id res chain seq x y z
N MET A 1 -14.32 -12.86 16.60
CA MET A 1 -13.40 -12.30 17.63
C MET A 1 -12.00 -12.32 17.07
N ILE A 2 -11.39 -11.15 16.80
CA ILE A 2 -10.02 -11.10 16.29
C ILE A 2 -9.09 -11.40 17.45
N PHE A 3 -8.40 -12.54 17.38
CA PHE A 3 -7.39 -12.90 18.37
C PHE A 3 -6.20 -11.96 18.23
N LYS A 4 -6.04 -11.02 19.16
CA LYS A 4 -4.84 -10.19 19.26
C LYS A 4 -3.88 -10.86 20.23
N PRO A 5 -2.67 -11.24 19.84
CA PRO A 5 -1.66 -11.78 20.77
C PRO A 5 -1.46 -10.82 21.94
N LYS A 6 -1.24 -11.37 23.16
CA LYS A 6 -1.01 -10.53 24.36
C LYS A 6 0.12 -9.51 24.19
N ASN A 7 1.12 -9.84 23.38
CA ASN A 7 2.29 -9.00 23.09
C ASN A 7 2.16 -8.20 21.77
N SER A 8 0.95 -8.07 21.23
CA SER A 8 0.74 -7.22 20.05
C SER A 8 0.75 -5.75 20.46
N PRO A 9 1.45 -4.87 19.73
CA PRO A 9 1.39 -3.42 19.97
C PRO A 9 -0.01 -2.84 19.71
N TYR A 10 -0.86 -3.58 19.01
CA TYR A 10 -2.25 -3.20 18.73
C TYR A 10 -3.23 -3.74 19.78
N ASN A 11 -2.73 -4.38 20.85
CA ASN A 11 -3.55 -4.75 22.00
C ASN A 11 -3.66 -3.57 22.96
N LEU A 12 -4.81 -2.90 22.97
CA LEU A 12 -5.05 -1.69 23.77
C LEU A 12 -4.99 -1.95 25.30
N ASP A 13 -5.13 -3.20 25.73
CA ASP A 13 -5.02 -3.58 27.15
C ASP A 13 -3.57 -3.63 27.62
N ASN A 14 -2.59 -3.59 26.70
CA ASN A 14 -1.16 -3.63 27.02
C ASN A 14 -0.42 -2.37 26.54
N LYS A 15 -0.58 -1.30 27.28
CA LYS A 15 0.06 0.00 26.97
C LYS A 15 1.58 -0.04 26.91
N GLY A 16 2.23 -0.90 27.71
CA GLY A 16 3.69 -1.02 27.72
C GLY A 16 4.26 -1.54 26.40
N VAL A 17 3.60 -2.53 25.79
CA VAL A 17 4.03 -3.06 24.50
C VAL A 17 3.85 -2.02 23.38
N TYR A 18 2.77 -1.26 23.41
CA TYR A 18 2.57 -0.15 22.45
C TYR A 18 3.65 0.92 22.60
N SER A 19 3.96 1.35 23.80
CA SER A 19 4.97 2.38 24.04
C SER A 19 6.35 1.94 23.54
N ALA A 20 6.79 0.72 23.86
CA ALA A 20 8.06 0.19 23.37
C ALA A 20 8.11 0.09 21.83
N TRP A 21 7.04 -0.39 21.22
CA TRP A 21 6.92 -0.43 19.76
C TRP A 21 6.96 0.98 19.14
N ARG A 22 6.26 1.93 19.74
CA ARG A 22 6.24 3.33 19.27
C ARG A 22 7.64 3.96 19.35
N GLU A 23 8.33 3.78 20.48
CA GLU A 23 9.70 4.29 20.65
C GLU A 23 10.65 3.70 19.60
N GLN A 24 10.59 2.40 19.37
CA GLN A 24 11.37 1.74 18.30
C GLN A 24 11.07 2.35 16.93
N LYS A 25 9.79 2.53 16.58
CA LYS A 25 9.40 3.10 15.28
C LYS A 25 9.86 4.55 15.12
N LEU A 26 9.83 5.34 16.18
CA LEU A 26 10.31 6.72 16.14
C LEU A 26 11.84 6.80 16.05
N ALA A 27 12.56 5.87 16.67
CA ALA A 27 14.02 5.79 16.57
C ALA A 27 14.50 5.40 15.16
N LEU A 28 13.69 4.61 14.45
CA LEU A 28 13.95 4.16 13.07
C LEU A 28 13.31 5.10 12.02
N TYR A 29 12.73 6.22 12.43
CA TYR A 29 12.03 7.09 11.49
C TYR A 29 12.96 7.51 10.33
N PRO A 30 12.52 7.37 9.06
CA PRO A 30 13.36 7.67 7.91
C PRO A 30 13.73 9.17 7.90
N ALA A 31 15.00 9.48 7.68
CA ALA A 31 15.46 10.86 7.60
C ALA A 31 15.04 11.51 6.29
N THR A 32 15.00 10.74 5.21
CA THR A 32 14.64 11.19 3.87
C THR A 32 13.73 10.18 3.17
N ALA A 33 13.11 10.57 2.07
CA ALA A 33 12.28 9.68 1.25
C ALA A 33 13.12 8.56 0.59
N GLU A 34 14.40 8.81 0.35
CA GLU A 34 15.35 7.85 -0.23
C GLU A 34 15.57 6.65 0.67
N ASP A 35 15.46 6.81 2.00
CA ASP A 35 15.56 5.70 2.95
C ASP A 35 14.46 4.65 2.75
N LEU A 36 13.33 5.07 2.19
CA LEU A 36 12.20 4.21 1.86
C LEU A 36 12.32 3.55 0.48
N LEU A 37 13.23 4.05 -0.38
CA LEU A 37 13.27 3.69 -1.79
C LEU A 37 13.99 2.36 -2.00
N VAL A 38 13.38 1.49 -2.82
CA VAL A 38 14.00 0.28 -3.38
C VAL A 38 13.81 0.30 -4.90
N THR A 39 14.91 0.25 -5.64
CA THR A 39 14.85 0.16 -7.11
C THR A 39 14.66 -1.29 -7.54
N LEU A 40 13.60 -1.55 -8.29
CA LEU A 40 13.30 -2.86 -8.86
C LEU A 40 13.87 -2.93 -10.28
N SER A 41 14.76 -3.87 -10.53
CA SER A 41 15.49 -4.01 -11.81
C SER A 41 14.77 -4.88 -12.84
N GLY A 42 13.82 -5.69 -12.41
CA GLY A 42 13.21 -6.69 -13.28
C GLY A 42 11.84 -7.21 -12.85
N ASP A 43 11.59 -8.45 -13.20
CA ASP A 43 10.35 -9.15 -12.88
C ASP A 43 10.19 -9.27 -11.36
N PRO A 44 9.06 -8.82 -10.79
CA PRO A 44 8.79 -8.92 -9.36
C PRO A 44 8.81 -10.36 -8.82
N ASN A 45 8.72 -11.38 -9.67
CA ASN A 45 8.84 -12.78 -9.26
C ASN A 45 10.27 -13.22 -8.96
N THR A 46 11.26 -12.59 -9.56
CA THR A 46 12.67 -13.06 -9.55
C THR A 46 13.59 -12.26 -8.63
N ALA A 47 13.20 -11.06 -8.25
CA ALA A 47 14.00 -10.12 -7.46
C ALA A 47 14.12 -10.57 -5.98
N GLY A 48 15.10 -11.41 -5.65
CA GLY A 48 15.34 -11.91 -4.30
C GLY A 48 15.81 -10.83 -3.33
N ASP A 49 16.90 -10.16 -3.67
CA ASP A 49 17.53 -9.14 -2.80
C ASP A 49 16.67 -7.87 -2.71
N GLU A 50 16.07 -7.44 -3.82
CA GLU A 50 15.14 -6.31 -3.86
C GLU A 50 13.91 -6.56 -2.98
N TYR A 51 13.37 -7.78 -3.03
CA TYR A 51 12.26 -8.17 -2.17
C TYR A 51 12.64 -8.17 -0.69
N ALA A 52 13.83 -8.69 -0.35
CA ALA A 52 14.34 -8.66 1.02
C ALA A 52 14.49 -7.22 1.51
N ALA A 53 15.04 -6.33 0.69
CA ALA A 53 15.15 -4.91 0.99
C ALA A 53 13.78 -4.24 1.20
N MET A 54 12.77 -4.58 0.41
CA MET A 54 11.40 -4.10 0.62
C MET A 54 10.81 -4.60 1.94
N GLN A 55 11.03 -5.87 2.29
CA GLN A 55 10.57 -6.44 3.56
C GLN A 55 11.20 -5.74 4.77
N GLU A 56 12.48 -5.40 4.69
CA GLU A 56 13.19 -4.65 5.72
C GLU A 56 12.54 -3.26 5.94
N ARG A 57 12.32 -2.49 4.85
CA ARG A 57 11.63 -1.18 4.96
C ARG A 57 10.23 -1.31 5.54
N LEU A 58 9.48 -2.32 5.12
CA LEU A 58 8.15 -2.56 5.69
C LEU A 58 8.21 -2.92 7.18
N ALA A 59 9.21 -3.69 7.60
CA ALA A 59 9.40 -4.02 9.02
C ALA A 59 9.75 -2.78 9.85
N ASP A 60 10.63 -1.93 9.33
CA ASP A 60 11.13 -0.75 10.04
C ASP A 60 10.15 0.42 9.99
N PHE A 61 9.62 0.73 8.80
CA PHE A 61 8.88 1.97 8.54
C PHE A 61 7.37 1.76 8.32
N ASN A 62 6.89 0.50 8.21
CA ASN A 62 5.53 0.12 7.78
C ASN A 62 5.18 0.61 6.35
N MET A 63 6.16 1.09 5.62
CA MET A 63 6.02 1.60 4.27
C MET A 63 7.30 1.33 3.49
N VAL A 64 7.15 1.12 2.19
CA VAL A 64 8.25 1.11 1.23
C VAL A 64 7.84 1.87 -0.02
N VAL A 65 8.75 2.60 -0.60
CA VAL A 65 8.61 3.20 -1.92
C VAL A 65 9.45 2.38 -2.89
N TYR A 66 8.91 2.04 -4.03
CA TYR A 66 9.70 1.37 -5.06
C TYR A 66 9.74 2.19 -6.35
N ALA A 67 10.90 2.14 -7.02
CA ALA A 67 11.06 2.62 -8.37
C ALA A 67 11.20 1.43 -9.32
N HIS A 68 10.53 1.48 -10.44
CA HIS A 68 10.58 0.47 -11.50
C HIS A 68 10.74 1.17 -12.85
N ARG A 69 11.30 0.47 -13.84
CA ARG A 69 11.31 0.97 -15.22
C ARG A 69 9.87 1.23 -15.65
N PRO A 70 9.61 2.33 -16.40
CA PRO A 70 8.28 2.56 -16.94
C PRO A 70 7.79 1.32 -17.68
N ILE A 71 6.64 0.82 -17.28
CA ILE A 71 5.86 -0.12 -18.07
C ILE A 71 5.20 0.74 -19.14
N GLU A 72 5.23 0.29 -20.39
CA GLU A 72 4.71 1.10 -21.49
C GLU A 72 3.33 1.66 -21.12
N ALA A 73 3.22 2.98 -21.19
CA ALA A 73 2.10 3.73 -20.62
C ALA A 73 0.73 3.38 -21.23
N ASP A 74 0.76 2.78 -22.41
CA ASP A 74 -0.45 2.40 -23.16
C ASP A 74 -1.01 1.02 -22.74
N GLU A 75 -0.37 0.35 -21.74
CA GLU A 75 -0.85 -0.95 -21.24
C GLU A 75 -1.20 -0.93 -19.76
N PRO A 76 -2.36 -0.39 -19.35
CA PRO A 76 -2.83 -0.43 -17.95
C PRO A 76 -2.88 -1.85 -17.38
N MET A 77 -3.12 -2.86 -18.24
CA MET A 77 -3.17 -4.26 -17.84
C MET A 77 -1.80 -4.81 -17.43
N ALA A 78 -0.72 -4.38 -18.07
CA ALA A 78 0.64 -4.75 -17.68
C ALA A 78 0.99 -4.20 -16.30
N SER A 79 0.64 -2.94 -16.04
CA SER A 79 0.81 -2.30 -14.73
C SER A 79 -0.01 -2.98 -13.63
N LYS A 80 -1.25 -3.34 -13.90
CA LYS A 80 -2.10 -4.10 -12.96
C LYS A 80 -1.50 -5.49 -12.67
N LYS A 81 -1.05 -6.19 -13.70
CA LYS A 81 -0.40 -7.50 -13.55
C LYS A 81 0.88 -7.39 -12.72
N PHE A 82 1.72 -6.40 -12.99
CA PHE A 82 2.92 -6.12 -12.22
C PHE A 82 2.59 -5.89 -10.75
N LEU A 83 1.69 -4.94 -10.45
CA LEU A 83 1.29 -4.62 -9.09
C LEU A 83 0.71 -5.84 -8.37
N ASN A 84 -0.19 -6.58 -9.00
CA ASN A 84 -0.78 -7.79 -8.43
C ASN A 84 0.29 -8.84 -8.10
N THR A 85 1.25 -9.07 -9.00
CA THR A 85 2.35 -9.99 -8.76
C THR A 85 3.20 -9.55 -7.57
N LEU A 86 3.55 -8.28 -7.51
CA LEU A 86 4.35 -7.70 -6.44
C LEU A 86 3.66 -7.83 -5.06
N ILE A 87 2.41 -7.38 -4.94
CA ILE A 87 1.70 -7.39 -3.65
C ILE A 87 1.43 -8.80 -3.13
N ARG A 88 1.23 -9.78 -4.02
CA ARG A 88 1.04 -11.19 -3.63
C ARG A 88 2.25 -11.78 -2.94
N ARG A 89 3.46 -11.35 -3.25
CA ARG A 89 4.68 -11.77 -2.55
C ARG A 89 4.69 -11.36 -1.09
N PHE A 90 3.98 -10.27 -0.74
CA PHE A 90 3.80 -9.84 0.66
C PHE A 90 2.62 -10.52 1.36
N GLY A 91 2.06 -11.57 0.77
CA GLY A 91 0.95 -12.33 1.34
C GLY A 91 -0.41 -11.64 1.22
N LEU A 92 -0.53 -10.58 0.44
CA LEU A 92 -1.79 -9.90 0.16
C LEU A 92 -2.55 -10.67 -0.94
N LEU A 93 -3.09 -11.83 -0.58
CA LEU A 93 -3.70 -12.76 -1.51
C LEU A 93 -5.17 -12.46 -1.79
N ARG A 94 -5.84 -11.81 -0.83
CA ARG A 94 -7.22 -11.37 -0.95
C ARG A 94 -7.22 -9.87 -1.22
N LEU A 95 -7.69 -9.50 -2.38
CA LEU A 95 -7.98 -8.11 -2.72
C LEU A 95 -9.41 -7.79 -2.30
N ASP A 96 -9.60 -6.66 -1.64
CA ASP A 96 -10.92 -6.15 -1.31
C ASP A 96 -11.31 -5.08 -2.32
N ALA A 97 -12.55 -5.13 -2.80
CA ALA A 97 -13.06 -4.23 -3.80
C ALA A 97 -13.94 -3.17 -3.14
N HIS A 98 -13.72 -1.90 -3.44
CA HIS A 98 -14.67 -0.84 -3.13
C HIS A 98 -15.68 -0.67 -4.28
N GLN A 99 -16.75 0.09 -4.06
CA GLN A 99 -17.87 0.25 -5.01
C GLN A 99 -17.47 0.72 -6.41
N CYS A 100 -16.33 1.39 -6.56
CA CYS A 100 -15.82 1.89 -7.84
C CYS A 100 -14.61 1.09 -8.34
N ALA A 101 -14.28 -0.05 -7.71
CA ALA A 101 -13.19 -0.90 -8.16
C ALA A 101 -13.54 -1.57 -9.49
N ASP A 102 -12.50 -1.85 -10.27
CA ASP A 102 -12.65 -2.70 -11.45
C ASP A 102 -12.85 -4.17 -11.02
N ASP A 103 -13.27 -5.03 -11.95
CA ASP A 103 -13.58 -6.44 -11.67
C ASP A 103 -12.40 -7.23 -11.07
N ASP A 104 -11.17 -6.75 -11.28
CA ASP A 104 -9.94 -7.32 -10.72
C ASP A 104 -9.57 -6.79 -9.33
N SER A 105 -10.41 -5.95 -8.74
CA SER A 105 -10.19 -5.26 -7.46
C SER A 105 -8.97 -4.31 -7.44
N ILE A 106 -8.42 -3.97 -8.61
CA ILE A 106 -7.35 -3.00 -8.77
C ILE A 106 -7.94 -1.78 -9.50
N SER A 107 -8.06 -0.68 -8.79
CA SER A 107 -8.65 0.54 -9.33
C SER A 107 -7.64 1.36 -10.12
N LEU A 108 -8.00 1.73 -11.33
CA LEU A 108 -7.28 2.74 -12.08
C LEU A 108 -7.76 4.13 -11.61
N LEU A 109 -6.86 4.89 -10.99
CA LEU A 109 -7.14 6.23 -10.49
C LEU A 109 -6.70 7.26 -11.53
N SER A 110 -7.66 8.02 -12.04
CA SER A 110 -7.45 9.17 -12.92
C SER A 110 -8.54 10.21 -12.66
N VAL A 111 -8.30 11.45 -13.03
CA VAL A 111 -9.31 12.50 -12.91
C VAL A 111 -10.50 12.15 -13.80
N ALA A 112 -11.67 11.98 -13.20
CA ALA A 112 -12.90 11.63 -13.90
C ALA A 112 -13.58 12.88 -14.49
N GLU A 113 -13.83 12.89 -15.77
CA GLU A 113 -14.54 13.98 -16.46
C GLU A 113 -16.05 13.97 -16.18
N GLY A 114 -16.61 12.78 -15.87
CA GLY A 114 -18.04 12.61 -15.63
C GLY A 114 -18.37 11.33 -14.85
N GLY A 115 -19.67 11.05 -14.71
CA GLY A 115 -20.17 9.84 -14.05
C GLY A 115 -20.06 9.85 -12.52
N GLU A 116 -20.33 8.71 -11.90
CA GLU A 116 -20.33 8.58 -10.45
C GLU A 116 -18.94 8.75 -9.83
N ARG A 117 -17.89 8.32 -10.49
CA ARG A 117 -16.50 8.41 -10.03
C ARG A 117 -16.10 9.86 -9.71
N LYS A 118 -16.63 10.86 -10.44
CA LYS A 118 -16.35 12.27 -10.21
C LYS A 118 -16.71 12.77 -8.79
N ARG A 119 -17.60 12.07 -8.10
CA ARG A 119 -18.02 12.42 -6.73
C ARG A 119 -16.97 12.06 -5.69
N TYR A 120 -16.09 11.12 -5.99
CA TYR A 120 -15.09 10.62 -5.05
C TYR A 120 -13.75 11.32 -5.24
N ILE A 121 -13.15 11.75 -4.12
CA ILE A 121 -11.89 12.49 -4.10
C ILE A 121 -10.75 11.78 -4.85
N PRO A 122 -10.56 10.44 -4.75
CA PRO A 122 -9.48 9.74 -5.48
C PRO A 122 -9.55 9.87 -7.00
N TYR A 123 -10.71 10.23 -7.57
CA TYR A 123 -10.90 10.46 -9.00
C TYR A 123 -10.99 11.95 -9.35
N SER A 124 -10.37 12.79 -8.57
CA SER A 124 -10.38 14.24 -8.77
C SER A 124 -8.99 14.84 -8.51
N ASN A 125 -8.79 16.07 -8.91
CA ASN A 125 -7.60 16.87 -8.60
C ASN A 125 -7.75 17.68 -7.29
N ARG A 126 -8.70 17.32 -6.43
CA ARG A 126 -8.89 17.96 -5.12
C ARG A 126 -7.91 17.41 -4.11
N ALA A 127 -7.44 18.28 -3.22
CA ALA A 127 -6.64 17.84 -2.09
C ALA A 127 -7.42 16.86 -1.21
N ILE A 128 -6.74 15.81 -0.76
CA ILE A 128 -7.29 14.83 0.17
C ILE A 128 -6.74 15.09 1.57
N SER A 129 -7.62 15.07 2.58
CA SER A 129 -7.21 15.20 3.97
C SER A 129 -6.59 13.89 4.47
N TRP A 130 -5.78 13.98 5.53
CA TRP A 130 -5.27 12.80 6.24
C TRP A 130 -6.42 11.89 6.67
N HIS A 131 -6.33 10.62 6.32
CA HIS A 131 -7.35 9.62 6.59
C HIS A 131 -6.72 8.24 6.72
N THR A 132 -7.53 7.27 7.09
CA THR A 132 -7.21 5.85 7.00
C THR A 132 -8.21 5.18 6.06
N ASP A 133 -7.70 4.35 5.15
CA ASP A 133 -8.58 3.62 4.24
C ASP A 133 -9.34 2.52 4.99
N GLY A 134 -10.58 2.31 4.58
CA GLY A 134 -11.43 1.22 5.10
C GLY A 134 -11.77 1.32 6.58
N TYR A 135 -11.71 2.51 7.21
CA TYR A 135 -12.09 2.70 8.61
C TYR A 135 -13.55 2.27 8.92
N TYR A 136 -14.38 2.25 7.90
CA TYR A 136 -15.79 1.84 7.94
C TYR A 136 -15.99 0.34 7.68
N ASN A 137 -14.94 -0.39 7.33
CA ASN A 137 -15.03 -1.82 7.03
C ASN A 137 -15.27 -2.63 8.29
N THR A 138 -15.99 -3.75 8.14
CA THR A 138 -16.13 -4.72 9.22
C THR A 138 -14.78 -5.40 9.53
N PRO A 139 -14.59 -5.97 10.74
CA PRO A 139 -13.31 -6.58 11.14
C PRO A 139 -12.79 -7.68 10.21
N ASP A 140 -13.66 -8.39 9.52
CA ASP A 140 -13.33 -9.43 8.53
C ASP A 140 -12.92 -8.84 7.16
N HIS A 141 -13.26 -7.58 6.90
CA HIS A 141 -12.86 -6.79 5.73
C HIS A 141 -11.83 -5.71 6.04
N GLN A 142 -11.13 -5.83 7.16
CA GLN A 142 -10.11 -4.86 7.53
C GLN A 142 -8.97 -4.83 6.51
N ILE A 143 -8.65 -3.64 6.00
CA ILE A 143 -7.49 -3.43 5.12
C ILE A 143 -6.21 -3.63 5.94
N ARG A 144 -5.34 -4.51 5.48
CA ARG A 144 -4.07 -4.87 6.14
C ARG A 144 -2.85 -4.35 5.42
N GLY A 145 -3.00 -4.02 4.16
CA GLY A 145 -1.95 -3.45 3.32
C GLY A 145 -2.56 -2.86 2.07
N MET A 146 -1.84 -1.94 1.45
CA MET A 146 -2.23 -1.28 0.24
C MET A 146 -1.01 -1.13 -0.67
N GLY A 147 -1.19 -1.34 -1.97
CA GLY A 147 -0.19 -1.06 -2.99
C GLY A 147 -0.70 0.01 -3.95
N LEU A 148 0.14 0.98 -4.23
CA LEU A 148 -0.10 2.01 -5.24
C LEU A 148 1.02 1.94 -6.28
N HIS A 149 0.66 2.01 -7.55
CA HIS A 149 1.60 2.06 -8.67
C HIS A 149 1.32 3.30 -9.51
N CYS A 150 2.32 4.18 -9.60
CA CYS A 150 2.23 5.39 -10.41
C CYS A 150 2.54 5.04 -11.86
N ILE A 151 1.60 5.26 -12.77
CA ILE A 151 1.76 5.08 -14.23
C ILE A 151 2.21 6.41 -14.85
N HIS A 152 1.57 7.50 -14.46
CA HIS A 152 1.90 8.85 -14.89
C HIS A 152 2.10 9.76 -13.69
N PRO A 153 3.15 10.60 -13.68
CA PRO A 153 3.30 11.60 -12.63
C PRO A 153 2.10 12.56 -12.65
N ALA A 154 1.75 13.06 -11.49
CA ALA A 154 0.78 14.15 -11.38
C ALA A 154 1.38 15.43 -12.02
N ALA A 155 0.55 16.15 -12.79
CA ALA A 155 0.92 17.41 -13.39
C ALA A 155 0.84 18.55 -12.36
#